data_34000f3d13bf0c9565ee85dfb2476890
#
_entry.id   34000f3d13bf0c9565ee85dfb2476890
#
_cell.length_a   1.000
_cell.length_b   1.000
_cell.length_c   1.000
_cell.angle_alpha   90.00
_cell.angle_beta   90.00
_cell.angle_gamma   90.00
#
_symmetry.space_group_name_H-M   'P 1'
#
loop_
_entity.id
_entity.type
_entity.pdbx_description
1 polymer ?
#
loop_
_entity_poly.entity_id
_entity_poly.type
_entity_poly.pdbx_seq_one_letter_code
_entity_poly.pdbx_strand_id
1 'polypeptide(L)'
;MGGTTAKLGAVDDGLPSISPTFEVDPVRYKRGSGLPINTPAVELLEIGAGGGSIARAELGTIAVGPESAGAKPGPVCYGRGGDVPTVTDANLVLGYLDPEYFNDGAFTLDVAAARNAIQRKIAEPLNLSTEDAAWGIHLIATNNMEHAIRIVSVERGRDPRRYAMVAFGGAGPLHAARLARKIGVPQVIIPKNAGVGSAVGLLGADARLDASATRLL
;
A
#
# COMPACT_ATOMS: atom_id res chain seq x y z
N MET A 1 1.58 3.34 -2.00
CA MET A 1 1.78 2.31 -0.94
C MET A 1 3.18 2.49 -0.36
N GLY A 2 3.26 2.66 0.93
CA GLY A 2 4.50 2.75 1.69
C GLY A 2 4.79 1.47 2.48
N GLY A 3 5.52 1.60 3.60
CA GLY A 3 5.84 0.48 4.48
C GLY A 3 4.66 -0.05 5.30
N THR A 4 3.70 0.79 5.68
CA THR A 4 2.61 0.42 6.59
C THR A 4 1.24 0.45 5.93
N THR A 5 0.96 1.47 5.09
CA THR A 5 -0.36 1.67 4.51
C THR A 5 -0.30 1.91 3.01
N ALA A 6 -1.39 1.62 2.33
CA ALA A 6 -1.66 2.06 0.97
C ALA A 6 -2.79 3.10 0.99
N LYS A 7 -2.59 4.21 0.30
CA LYS A 7 -3.57 5.28 0.10
C LYS A 7 -3.95 5.36 -1.36
N LEU A 8 -5.24 5.47 -1.61
CA LEU A 8 -5.80 5.45 -2.96
C LEU A 8 -6.79 6.59 -3.10
N GLY A 9 -6.75 7.27 -4.23
CA GLY A 9 -7.67 8.35 -4.59
C GLY A 9 -7.84 8.40 -6.09
N ALA A 10 -8.88 9.07 -6.54
CA ALA A 10 -9.12 9.35 -7.96
C ALA A 10 -8.86 10.83 -8.24
N VAL A 11 -8.37 11.09 -9.45
CA VAL A 11 -8.18 12.43 -9.99
C VAL A 11 -9.01 12.50 -11.27
N ASP A 12 -10.02 13.34 -11.29
CA ASP A 12 -10.90 13.54 -12.43
C ASP A 12 -10.61 14.93 -13.04
N ASP A 13 -10.34 14.98 -14.33
CA ASP A 13 -10.02 16.22 -15.08
C ASP A 13 -8.87 17.04 -14.44
N GLY A 14 -7.87 16.34 -13.89
CA GLY A 14 -6.70 16.94 -13.27
C GLY A 14 -6.91 17.41 -11.82
N LEU A 15 -8.09 17.22 -11.25
CA LEU A 15 -8.44 17.64 -9.89
C LEU A 15 -8.73 16.44 -8.99
N PRO A 16 -8.14 16.39 -7.78
CA PRO A 16 -8.50 15.38 -6.79
C PRO A 16 -9.89 15.65 -6.21
N SER A 17 -10.62 14.60 -5.88
CA SER A 17 -11.88 14.73 -5.14
C SER A 17 -11.60 15.33 -3.75
N ILE A 18 -12.37 16.38 -3.38
CA ILE A 18 -12.29 17.02 -2.06
C ILE A 18 -13.56 16.71 -1.28
N SER A 19 -13.40 16.22 -0.07
CA SER A 19 -14.50 16.10 0.90
C SER A 19 -14.51 17.33 1.82
N PRO A 20 -15.68 17.93 2.12
CA PRO A 20 -15.79 19.03 3.08
C PRO A 20 -15.54 18.58 4.52
N THR A 21 -15.67 17.27 4.78
CA THR A 21 -15.44 16.66 6.08
C THR A 21 -14.46 15.52 5.96
N PHE A 22 -13.57 15.43 6.94
CA PHE A 22 -12.68 14.29 7.12
C PHE A 22 -13.26 13.38 8.21
N GLU A 23 -13.31 12.07 7.97
CA GLU A 23 -13.74 11.10 8.97
C GLU A 23 -12.53 10.36 9.54
N VAL A 24 -12.39 10.38 10.86
CA VAL A 24 -11.38 9.60 11.57
C VAL A 24 -11.98 8.23 11.89
N ASP A 25 -11.21 7.17 11.60
CA ASP A 25 -11.54 5.78 11.91
C ASP A 25 -12.90 5.30 11.37
N PRO A 26 -13.18 5.41 10.06
CA PRO A 26 -14.42 4.94 9.49
C PRO A 26 -14.48 3.41 9.53
N VAL A 27 -15.58 2.85 10.04
CA VAL A 27 -15.80 1.40 10.14
C VAL A 27 -16.02 0.81 8.75
N ARG A 28 -15.16 -0.12 8.33
CA ARG A 28 -15.22 -0.80 7.02
C ARG A 28 -15.34 0.16 5.85
N TYR A 29 -14.70 1.32 5.94
CA TYR A 29 -14.71 2.38 4.92
C TYR A 29 -16.11 2.95 4.61
N LYS A 30 -17.09 2.74 5.49
CA LYS A 30 -18.45 3.25 5.32
C LYS A 30 -18.50 4.72 5.73
N ARG A 31 -18.89 5.59 4.80
CA ARG A 31 -19.10 7.02 5.09
C ARG A 31 -20.12 7.23 6.21
N GLY A 32 -19.88 8.18 7.09
CA GLY A 32 -20.73 8.52 8.22
C GLY A 32 -20.60 7.57 9.41
N SER A 33 -19.61 6.68 9.40
CA SER A 33 -19.38 5.73 10.50
C SER A 33 -18.21 6.12 11.40
N GLY A 34 -17.36 7.06 10.96
CA GLY A 34 -16.23 7.60 11.72
C GLY A 34 -16.58 8.90 12.46
N LEU A 35 -15.60 9.45 13.17
CA LEU A 35 -15.73 10.76 13.81
C LEU A 35 -15.52 11.87 12.78
N PRO A 36 -16.52 12.71 12.49
CA PRO A 36 -16.38 13.75 11.48
C PRO A 36 -15.58 14.96 12.01
N ILE A 37 -14.61 15.40 11.23
CA ILE A 37 -13.90 16.66 11.44
C ILE A 37 -14.25 17.59 10.27
N ASN A 38 -14.75 18.77 10.55
CA ASN A 38 -15.11 19.78 9.55
C ASN A 38 -13.86 20.48 9.02
N THR A 39 -13.13 19.78 8.16
CA THR A 39 -11.99 20.30 7.42
C THR A 39 -12.00 19.74 6.02
N PRO A 40 -11.83 20.57 4.99
CA PRO A 40 -11.68 20.09 3.63
C PRO A 40 -10.42 19.21 3.51
N ALA A 41 -10.58 18.02 2.97
CA ALA A 41 -9.49 17.09 2.76
C ALA A 41 -9.61 16.39 1.40
N VAL A 42 -8.47 16.02 0.81
CA VAL A 42 -8.45 15.13 -0.35
C VAL A 42 -9.08 13.80 0.04
N GLU A 43 -10.02 13.34 -0.76
CA GLU A 43 -10.70 12.08 -0.52
C GLU A 43 -9.78 10.91 -0.83
N LEU A 44 -9.27 10.28 0.22
CA LEU A 44 -8.39 9.13 0.14
C LEU A 44 -9.00 7.94 0.88
N LEU A 45 -8.92 6.77 0.28
CA LEU A 45 -9.13 5.50 0.96
C LEU A 45 -7.77 5.00 1.46
N GLU A 46 -7.67 4.75 2.76
CA GLU A 46 -6.47 4.19 3.38
C GLU A 46 -6.73 2.77 3.84
N ILE A 47 -5.83 1.87 3.51
CA ILE A 47 -5.89 0.47 3.94
C ILE A 47 -4.59 0.06 4.64
N GLY A 48 -4.68 -0.85 5.61
CA GLY A 48 -3.54 -1.44 6.32
C GLY A 48 -2.78 -2.46 5.47
N ALA A 49 -2.30 -2.02 4.29
CA ALA A 49 -1.50 -2.82 3.38
C ALA A 49 -0.24 -2.03 3.00
N GLY A 50 0.92 -2.53 3.36
CA GLY A 50 2.21 -1.92 3.09
C GLY A 50 3.32 -2.95 2.92
N GLY A 51 4.52 -2.52 2.59
CA GLY A 51 5.69 -3.40 2.49
C GLY A 51 6.01 -4.12 3.80
N GLY A 52 5.74 -3.49 4.95
CA GLY A 52 5.92 -4.06 6.27
C GLY A 52 4.73 -4.87 6.78
N SER A 53 3.64 -5.03 5.99
CA SER A 53 2.52 -5.87 6.41
C SER A 53 2.98 -7.29 6.69
N ILE A 54 2.66 -7.76 7.90
CA ILE A 54 3.12 -9.05 8.42
C ILE A 54 2.32 -10.18 7.76
N ALA A 55 3.02 -11.24 7.35
CA ALA A 55 2.43 -12.46 6.82
C ALA A 55 2.43 -13.56 7.89
N ARG A 56 1.34 -14.30 7.99
CA ARG A 56 1.16 -15.43 8.90
C ARG A 56 0.49 -16.62 8.20
N ALA A 57 0.81 -17.81 8.67
CA ALA A 57 0.02 -19.00 8.35
C ALA A 57 -1.08 -19.13 9.40
N GLU A 58 -2.33 -18.95 8.99
CA GLU A 58 -3.51 -19.00 9.86
C GLU A 58 -4.61 -19.86 9.22
N LEU A 59 -5.19 -20.77 10.01
CA LEU A 59 -6.31 -21.63 9.58
C LEU A 59 -6.07 -22.31 8.21
N GLY A 60 -4.83 -22.76 7.96
CA GLY A 60 -4.47 -23.43 6.71
C GLY A 60 -4.31 -22.53 5.49
N THR A 61 -4.29 -21.20 5.68
CA THR A 61 -4.12 -20.21 4.61
C THR A 61 -3.05 -19.18 4.97
N ILE A 62 -2.64 -18.37 3.98
CA ILE A 62 -1.77 -17.22 4.22
C ILE A 62 -2.65 -16.02 4.56
N ALA A 63 -2.37 -15.35 5.67
CA ALA A 63 -2.91 -14.04 6.05
C ALA A 63 -1.84 -12.95 5.92
N VAL A 64 -2.21 -11.76 5.44
CA VAL A 64 -1.30 -10.61 5.28
C VAL A 64 -1.93 -9.34 5.81
N GLY A 65 -1.28 -8.74 6.81
CA GLY A 65 -1.79 -7.55 7.49
C GLY A 65 -2.99 -7.86 8.39
N PRO A 66 -3.71 -6.83 8.89
CA PRO A 66 -3.40 -5.39 8.74
C PRO A 66 -2.19 -4.92 9.55
N GLU A 67 -1.66 -5.76 10.44
CA GLU A 67 -0.50 -5.43 11.26
C GLU A 67 0.76 -5.23 10.41
N SER A 68 1.56 -4.25 10.81
CA SER A 68 2.83 -3.92 10.17
C SER A 68 4.00 -4.09 11.14
N ALA A 69 5.10 -4.62 10.66
CA ALA A 69 6.37 -4.67 11.40
C ALA A 69 7.01 -3.27 11.57
N GLY A 70 6.47 -2.26 10.91
CA GLY A 70 6.99 -0.90 10.96
C GLY A 70 8.43 -0.79 10.43
N ALA A 71 9.17 0.19 10.94
CA ALA A 71 10.58 0.38 10.65
C ALA A 71 11.51 -0.32 11.66
N LYS A 72 11.01 -0.59 12.86
CA LYS A 72 11.66 -1.36 13.93
C LYS A 72 10.62 -2.26 14.59
N PRO A 73 10.87 -3.58 14.66
CA PRO A 73 12.04 -4.25 14.10
C PRO A 73 12.07 -4.21 12.58
N GLY A 74 10.95 -4.04 11.90
CA GLY A 74 10.82 -4.00 10.45
C GLY A 74 10.83 -5.40 9.78
N PRO A 75 10.86 -5.45 8.44
CA PRO A 75 11.06 -6.67 7.67
C PRO A 75 12.27 -7.48 8.14
N VAL A 76 12.21 -8.80 8.04
CA VAL A 76 13.30 -9.69 8.43
C VAL A 76 14.59 -9.37 7.67
N CYS A 77 14.47 -9.10 6.37
CA CYS A 77 15.60 -8.74 5.51
C CYS A 77 16.33 -7.47 5.90
N TYR A 78 15.77 -6.64 6.80
CA TYR A 78 16.46 -5.46 7.30
C TYR A 78 17.53 -5.76 8.35
N GLY A 79 17.55 -6.98 8.92
CA GLY A 79 18.55 -7.36 9.92
C GLY A 79 18.46 -6.58 11.24
N ARG A 80 17.29 -6.02 11.56
CA ARG A 80 17.05 -5.16 12.73
C ARG A 80 16.28 -5.85 13.86
N GLY A 81 16.28 -7.19 13.87
CA GLY A 81 15.59 -8.00 14.86
C GLY A 81 14.15 -8.39 14.49
N GLY A 82 13.71 -8.10 13.28
CA GLY A 82 12.48 -8.64 12.72
C GLY A 82 12.59 -10.16 12.57
N ASP A 83 11.56 -10.89 12.97
CA ASP A 83 11.53 -12.35 12.90
C ASP A 83 10.30 -12.91 12.19
N VAL A 84 9.31 -12.07 11.88
CA VAL A 84 8.09 -12.43 11.17
C VAL A 84 8.14 -11.89 9.73
N PRO A 85 7.92 -12.75 8.72
CA PRO A 85 8.02 -12.33 7.33
C PRO A 85 6.97 -11.29 6.97
N THR A 86 7.33 -10.39 6.04
CA THR A 86 6.49 -9.30 5.56
C THR A 86 6.36 -9.33 4.04
N VAL A 87 5.54 -8.44 3.49
CA VAL A 87 5.44 -8.24 2.02
C VAL A 87 6.78 -7.85 1.41
N THR A 88 7.62 -7.08 2.11
CA THR A 88 8.97 -6.72 1.65
C THR A 88 9.86 -7.95 1.53
N ASP A 89 9.84 -8.86 2.54
CA ASP A 89 10.59 -10.11 2.49
C ASP A 89 10.15 -10.99 1.32
N ALA A 90 8.84 -11.08 1.09
CA ALA A 90 8.28 -11.80 -0.05
C ALA A 90 8.72 -11.21 -1.39
N ASN A 91 8.65 -9.88 -1.54
CA ASN A 91 9.10 -9.21 -2.76
C ASN A 91 10.60 -9.36 -3.02
N LEU A 92 11.41 -9.43 -1.96
CA LEU A 92 12.84 -9.70 -2.06
C LEU A 92 13.12 -11.13 -2.53
N VAL A 93 12.46 -12.13 -1.95
CA VAL A 93 12.59 -13.55 -2.35
C VAL A 93 12.15 -13.78 -3.80
N LEU A 94 11.14 -13.03 -4.26
CA LEU A 94 10.66 -13.07 -5.65
C LEU A 94 11.55 -12.30 -6.65
N GLY A 95 12.61 -11.63 -6.18
CA GLY A 95 13.51 -10.86 -7.03
C GLY A 95 12.96 -9.51 -7.51
N TYR A 96 11.92 -8.98 -6.87
CA TYR A 96 11.38 -7.65 -7.20
C TYR A 96 12.17 -6.52 -6.57
N LEU A 97 13.04 -6.82 -5.62
CA LEU A 97 13.96 -5.87 -4.97
C LEU A 97 15.39 -6.34 -5.21
N ASP A 98 16.25 -5.40 -5.60
CA ASP A 98 17.68 -5.62 -5.63
C ASP A 98 18.23 -5.50 -4.20
N PRO A 99 18.84 -6.58 -3.64
CA PRO A 99 19.33 -6.58 -2.27
C PRO A 99 20.50 -5.60 -2.05
N GLU A 100 21.30 -5.31 -3.07
CA GLU A 100 22.48 -4.47 -2.96
C GLU A 100 22.19 -2.99 -3.26
N TYR A 101 21.10 -2.72 -4.01
CA TYR A 101 20.74 -1.37 -4.43
C TYR A 101 19.55 -0.78 -3.66
N PHE A 102 19.16 -1.39 -2.56
CA PHE A 102 18.08 -0.84 -1.75
C PHE A 102 18.49 0.50 -1.10
N ASN A 103 17.61 1.53 -1.24
CA ASN A 103 17.89 2.89 -0.79
C ASN A 103 19.20 3.46 -1.35
N ASP A 104 19.39 3.37 -2.68
CA ASP A 104 20.58 3.76 -3.43
C ASP A 104 21.89 3.09 -2.93
N GLY A 105 21.78 1.84 -2.51
CA GLY A 105 22.90 1.05 -2.01
C GLY A 105 23.35 1.39 -0.58
N ALA A 106 22.66 2.32 0.10
CA ALA A 106 22.96 2.66 1.49
C ALA A 106 22.58 1.56 2.50
N PHE A 107 21.85 0.53 2.02
CA PHE A 107 21.33 -0.51 2.87
C PHE A 107 21.19 -1.83 2.12
N THR A 108 21.93 -2.85 2.53
CA THR A 108 21.87 -4.20 1.95
C THR A 108 20.79 -5.03 2.63
N LEU A 109 20.00 -5.75 1.84
CA LEU A 109 18.93 -6.62 2.32
C LEU A 109 19.44 -8.06 2.45
N ASP A 110 19.10 -8.72 3.58
CA ASP A 110 19.44 -10.13 3.83
C ASP A 110 18.41 -11.06 3.18
N VAL A 111 18.72 -11.53 1.96
CA VAL A 111 17.89 -12.47 1.19
C VAL A 111 17.76 -13.82 1.91
N ALA A 112 18.85 -14.29 2.55
CA ALA A 112 18.85 -15.59 3.23
C ALA A 112 17.94 -15.56 4.46
N ALA A 113 17.99 -14.50 5.26
CA ALA A 113 17.11 -14.31 6.41
C ALA A 113 15.64 -14.24 5.99
N ALA A 114 15.31 -13.47 4.94
CA ALA A 114 13.95 -13.40 4.41
C ALA A 114 13.43 -14.76 3.96
N ARG A 115 14.23 -15.49 3.18
CA ARG A 115 13.91 -16.82 2.68
C ARG A 115 13.65 -17.81 3.83
N ASN A 116 14.55 -17.86 4.81
CA ASN A 116 14.42 -18.73 5.98
C ASN A 116 13.17 -18.40 6.82
N ALA A 117 12.83 -17.12 6.98
CA ALA A 117 11.64 -16.71 7.72
C ALA A 117 10.35 -17.15 7.00
N ILE A 118 10.26 -16.93 5.69
CA ILE A 118 9.12 -17.37 4.87
C ILE A 118 9.01 -18.90 4.90
N GLN A 119 10.12 -19.61 4.72
CA GLN A 119 10.15 -21.07 4.75
C GLN A 119 9.56 -21.60 6.06
N ARG A 120 10.14 -21.21 7.20
CA ARG A 120 9.77 -21.78 8.50
C ARG A 120 8.39 -21.33 8.99
N LYS A 121 8.00 -20.08 8.75
CA LYS A 121 6.78 -19.51 9.34
C LYS A 121 5.55 -19.59 8.43
N ILE A 122 5.73 -19.78 7.13
CA ILE A 122 4.63 -19.81 6.17
C ILE A 122 4.64 -21.12 5.34
N ALA A 123 5.75 -21.41 4.66
CA ALA A 123 5.80 -22.51 3.70
C ALA A 123 5.66 -23.88 4.38
N GLU A 124 6.47 -24.18 5.38
CA GLU A 124 6.42 -25.46 6.12
C GLU A 124 5.04 -25.71 6.77
N PRO A 125 4.44 -24.77 7.53
CA PRO A 125 3.12 -24.98 8.11
C PRO A 125 2.00 -25.22 7.08
N LEU A 126 2.15 -24.71 5.87
CA LEU A 126 1.15 -24.82 4.80
C LEU A 126 1.51 -25.86 3.73
N ASN A 127 2.63 -26.57 3.90
CA ASN A 127 3.15 -27.54 2.93
C ASN A 127 3.32 -26.94 1.51
N LEU A 128 3.89 -25.73 1.45
CA LEU A 128 4.20 -24.98 0.23
C LEU A 128 5.70 -24.92 -0.02
N SER A 129 6.11 -24.61 -1.27
CA SER A 129 7.48 -24.14 -1.51
C SER A 129 7.66 -22.73 -0.95
N THR A 130 8.91 -22.32 -0.69
CA THR A 130 9.21 -20.96 -0.21
C THR A 130 8.78 -19.93 -1.25
N GLU A 131 8.96 -20.22 -2.52
CA GLU A 131 8.56 -19.39 -3.64
C GLU A 131 7.04 -19.24 -3.74
N ASP A 132 6.29 -20.35 -3.60
CA ASP A 132 4.82 -20.29 -3.61
C ASP A 132 4.28 -19.54 -2.41
N ALA A 133 4.89 -19.68 -1.23
CA ALA A 133 4.54 -18.90 -0.04
C ALA A 133 4.81 -17.41 -0.24
N ALA A 134 5.98 -17.03 -0.76
CA ALA A 134 6.32 -15.65 -1.09
C ALA A 134 5.36 -15.06 -2.14
N TRP A 135 5.04 -15.85 -3.16
CA TRP A 135 4.08 -15.47 -4.18
C TRP A 135 2.67 -15.28 -3.60
N GLY A 136 2.22 -16.18 -2.72
CA GLY A 136 0.95 -16.06 -2.00
C GLY A 136 0.86 -14.76 -1.20
N ILE A 137 1.91 -14.41 -0.46
CA ILE A 137 1.99 -13.15 0.29
C ILE A 137 1.85 -11.93 -0.65
N HIS A 138 2.61 -11.93 -1.75
CA HIS A 138 2.53 -10.85 -2.76
C HIS A 138 1.13 -10.73 -3.36
N LEU A 139 0.49 -11.85 -3.70
CA LEU A 139 -0.85 -11.87 -4.27
C LEU A 139 -1.91 -11.33 -3.30
N ILE A 140 -1.85 -11.70 -2.03
CA ILE A 140 -2.82 -11.24 -1.03
C ILE A 140 -2.68 -9.73 -0.84
N ALA A 141 -1.46 -9.21 -0.70
CA ALA A 141 -1.24 -7.76 -0.63
C ALA A 141 -1.79 -7.03 -1.87
N THR A 142 -1.59 -7.61 -3.06
CA THR A 142 -2.12 -7.08 -4.32
C THR A 142 -3.66 -7.11 -4.34
N ASN A 143 -4.28 -8.20 -3.89
CA ASN A 143 -5.74 -8.34 -3.85
C ASN A 143 -6.38 -7.35 -2.86
N ASN A 144 -5.75 -7.09 -1.72
CA ASN A 144 -6.23 -6.09 -0.77
C ASN A 144 -6.25 -4.69 -1.41
N MET A 145 -5.22 -4.35 -2.17
CA MET A 145 -5.16 -3.09 -2.93
C MET A 145 -6.15 -3.06 -4.08
N GLU A 146 -6.35 -4.17 -4.80
CA GLU A 146 -7.36 -4.28 -5.86
C GLU A 146 -8.75 -3.98 -5.32
N HIS A 147 -9.12 -4.58 -4.19
CA HIS A 147 -10.40 -4.31 -3.55
C HIS A 147 -10.57 -2.83 -3.21
N ALA A 148 -9.55 -2.22 -2.63
CA ALA A 148 -9.57 -0.79 -2.31
C ALA A 148 -9.69 0.11 -3.56
N ILE A 149 -9.03 -0.26 -4.68
CA ILE A 149 -9.16 0.47 -5.95
C ILE A 149 -10.61 0.39 -6.46
N ARG A 150 -11.26 -0.77 -6.37
CA ARG A 150 -12.66 -0.92 -6.78
C ARG A 150 -13.60 -0.02 -5.98
N ILE A 151 -13.37 0.14 -4.68
CA ILE A 151 -14.16 1.05 -3.83
C ILE A 151 -14.04 2.51 -4.30
N VAL A 152 -12.84 2.98 -4.65
CA VAL A 152 -12.64 4.37 -5.10
C VAL A 152 -12.98 4.60 -6.58
N SER A 153 -13.14 3.55 -7.37
CA SER A 153 -13.44 3.62 -8.79
C SER A 153 -14.82 3.05 -9.14
N VAL A 154 -14.93 1.74 -9.29
CA VAL A 154 -16.13 1.07 -9.80
C VAL A 154 -17.37 1.35 -8.95
N GLU A 155 -17.25 1.26 -7.61
CA GLU A 155 -18.36 1.52 -6.70
C GLU A 155 -18.83 2.99 -6.73
N ARG A 156 -17.99 3.88 -7.27
CA ARG A 156 -18.32 5.30 -7.48
C ARG A 156 -18.66 5.63 -8.93
N GLY A 157 -18.94 4.62 -9.76
CA GLY A 157 -19.32 4.80 -11.15
C GLY A 157 -18.18 5.18 -12.09
N ARG A 158 -16.91 5.06 -11.64
CA ARG A 158 -15.74 5.30 -12.48
C ARG A 158 -15.34 4.03 -13.21
N ASP A 159 -15.09 4.13 -14.51
CA ASP A 159 -14.57 3.02 -15.31
C ASP A 159 -13.02 3.06 -15.30
N PRO A 160 -12.34 2.11 -14.64
CA PRO A 160 -10.87 2.11 -14.55
C PRO A 160 -10.16 2.09 -15.91
N ARG A 161 -10.82 1.57 -16.95
CA ARG A 161 -10.27 1.50 -18.31
C ARG A 161 -10.03 2.87 -18.94
N ARG A 162 -10.62 3.92 -18.37
CA ARG A 162 -10.50 5.32 -18.83
C ARG A 162 -9.43 6.10 -18.05
N TYR A 163 -8.76 5.46 -17.09
CA TYR A 163 -7.77 6.10 -16.22
C TYR A 163 -6.37 5.58 -16.47
N ALA A 164 -5.36 6.38 -16.11
CA ALA A 164 -4.01 5.92 -15.90
C ALA A 164 -3.80 5.73 -14.39
N MET A 165 -3.00 4.73 -14.01
CA MET A 165 -2.60 4.52 -12.63
C MET A 165 -1.27 5.20 -12.37
N VAL A 166 -1.21 6.14 -11.42
CA VAL A 166 0.05 6.68 -10.91
C VAL A 166 0.44 5.89 -9.67
N ALA A 167 1.55 5.16 -9.73
CA ALA A 167 2.04 4.33 -8.63
C ALA A 167 3.27 4.95 -7.98
N PHE A 168 3.19 5.22 -6.68
CA PHE A 168 4.27 5.79 -5.89
C PHE A 168 4.29 5.27 -4.46
N GLY A 169 5.31 5.71 -3.68
CA GLY A 169 5.68 5.12 -2.40
C GLY A 169 6.64 3.94 -2.58
N GLY A 170 7.39 3.60 -1.55
CA GLY A 170 8.47 2.60 -1.63
C GLY A 170 8.03 1.19 -2.03
N ALA A 171 6.76 0.82 -1.84
CA ALA A 171 6.25 -0.50 -2.19
C ALA A 171 5.21 -0.49 -3.32
N GLY A 172 4.56 0.64 -3.60
CA GLY A 172 3.48 0.73 -4.59
C GLY A 172 3.86 0.27 -6.00
N PRO A 173 4.98 0.73 -6.57
CA PRO A 173 5.42 0.35 -7.90
C PRO A 173 5.56 -1.17 -8.13
N LEU A 174 5.94 -1.93 -7.10
CA LEU A 174 6.15 -3.39 -7.19
C LEU A 174 4.84 -4.16 -7.52
N HIS A 175 3.70 -3.61 -7.15
CA HIS A 175 2.39 -4.21 -7.36
C HIS A 175 1.63 -3.62 -8.57
N ALA A 176 2.06 -2.46 -9.06
CA ALA A 176 1.30 -1.63 -9.98
C ALA A 176 0.94 -2.32 -11.31
N ALA A 177 1.88 -3.01 -11.94
CA ALA A 177 1.63 -3.70 -13.22
C ALA A 177 0.57 -4.80 -13.09
N ARG A 178 0.61 -5.56 -11.99
CA ARG A 178 -0.38 -6.59 -11.71
C ARG A 178 -1.75 -6.00 -11.39
N LEU A 179 -1.79 -4.96 -10.57
CA LEU A 179 -3.01 -4.22 -10.26
C LEU A 179 -3.67 -3.68 -11.52
N ALA A 180 -2.90 -3.01 -12.38
CA ALA A 180 -3.41 -2.46 -13.63
C ALA A 180 -4.06 -3.53 -14.53
N ARG A 181 -3.40 -4.69 -14.68
CA ARG A 181 -3.96 -5.83 -15.42
C ARG A 181 -5.26 -6.34 -14.82
N LYS A 182 -5.33 -6.48 -13.49
CA LYS A 182 -6.51 -7.01 -12.81
C LYS A 182 -7.74 -6.11 -12.91
N ILE A 183 -7.54 -4.80 -12.88
CA ILE A 183 -8.64 -3.82 -12.93
C ILE A 183 -8.87 -3.24 -14.32
N GLY A 184 -8.04 -3.60 -15.31
CA GLY A 184 -8.18 -3.16 -16.69
C GLY A 184 -7.68 -1.74 -16.98
N VAL A 185 -6.82 -1.17 -16.13
CA VAL A 185 -6.17 0.13 -16.37
C VAL A 185 -5.14 -0.04 -17.49
N PRO A 186 -5.21 0.77 -18.57
CA PRO A 186 -4.35 0.57 -19.74
C PRO A 186 -2.92 1.10 -19.56
N GLN A 187 -2.70 2.01 -18.62
CA GLN A 187 -1.43 2.68 -18.45
C GLN A 187 -1.04 2.80 -16.98
N VAL A 188 0.23 2.49 -16.68
CA VAL A 188 0.85 2.72 -15.37
C VAL A 188 1.96 3.74 -15.51
N ILE A 189 1.92 4.77 -14.67
CA ILE A 189 2.93 5.83 -14.58
C ILE A 189 3.66 5.66 -13.25
N ILE A 190 4.96 5.46 -13.31
CA ILE A 190 5.83 5.43 -12.14
C ILE A 190 6.74 6.67 -12.22
N PRO A 191 6.50 7.69 -11.37
CA PRO A 191 7.32 8.90 -11.39
C PRO A 191 8.77 8.60 -11.02
N LYS A 192 9.72 9.39 -11.54
CA LYS A 192 11.15 9.24 -11.24
C LYS A 192 11.44 9.22 -9.72
N ASN A 193 10.69 9.99 -8.95
CA ASN A 193 10.84 10.09 -7.49
C ASN A 193 9.73 9.30 -6.76
N ALA A 194 9.28 8.17 -7.31
CA ALA A 194 8.17 7.39 -6.76
C ALA A 194 8.35 7.05 -5.28
N GLY A 195 9.55 6.71 -4.82
CA GLY A 195 9.83 6.37 -3.42
C GLY A 195 9.52 7.48 -2.42
N VAL A 196 9.61 8.75 -2.86
CA VAL A 196 9.36 9.96 -2.05
C VAL A 196 8.26 10.85 -2.65
N GLY A 197 7.35 10.28 -3.45
CA GLY A 197 6.34 11.01 -4.21
C GLY A 197 5.48 11.95 -3.35
N SER A 198 5.12 11.57 -2.12
CA SER A 198 4.36 12.42 -1.22
C SER A 198 5.17 13.65 -0.77
N ALA A 199 6.47 13.51 -0.54
CA ALA A 199 7.33 14.65 -0.19
C ALA A 199 7.49 15.61 -1.37
N VAL A 200 7.62 15.08 -2.59
CA VAL A 200 7.66 15.90 -3.82
C VAL A 200 6.35 16.68 -3.98
N GLY A 201 5.19 16.02 -3.74
CA GLY A 201 3.89 16.70 -3.79
C GLY A 201 3.76 17.82 -2.75
N LEU A 202 4.32 17.62 -1.57
CA LEU A 202 4.31 18.65 -0.52
C LEU A 202 5.10 19.91 -0.90
N LEU A 203 6.19 19.77 -1.66
CA LEU A 203 6.97 20.91 -2.15
C LEU A 203 6.20 21.79 -3.15
N GLY A 204 5.21 21.20 -3.84
CA GLY A 204 4.37 21.93 -4.80
C GLY A 204 2.99 22.32 -4.23
N ALA A 205 2.72 22.07 -2.95
CA ALA A 205 1.44 22.37 -2.36
C ALA A 205 1.33 23.86 -2.00
N ASP A 206 0.21 24.48 -2.39
CA ASP A 206 -0.11 25.84 -2.02
C ASP A 206 -0.48 25.96 -0.53
N ALA A 207 -0.12 27.07 0.09
CA ALA A 207 -0.63 27.41 1.42
C ALA A 207 -2.10 27.79 1.31
N ARG A 208 -2.98 27.06 2.01
CA ARG A 208 -4.42 27.31 2.01
C ARG A 208 -4.92 27.63 3.41
N LEU A 209 -5.72 28.69 3.50
CA LEU A 209 -6.44 29.06 4.71
C LEU A 209 -7.94 28.99 4.40
N ASP A 210 -8.66 28.17 5.14
CA ASP A 210 -10.12 28.06 5.03
C ASP A 210 -10.76 28.75 6.24
N ALA A 211 -11.76 29.59 5.99
CA ALA A 211 -12.57 30.20 7.02
C ALA A 211 -14.04 29.97 6.71
N SER A 212 -14.84 29.58 7.70
CA SER A 212 -16.28 29.43 7.58
C SER A 212 -17.00 30.26 8.64
N ALA A 213 -18.09 30.91 8.25
CA ALA A 213 -18.95 31.63 9.16
C ALA A 213 -20.42 31.26 8.91
N THR A 214 -21.16 31.01 9.99
CA THR A 214 -22.62 30.81 9.92
C THR A 214 -23.29 32.17 10.01
N ARG A 215 -24.14 32.50 9.02
CA ARG A 215 -25.03 33.67 9.05
C ARG A 215 -26.47 33.16 9.15
N LEU A 216 -27.13 33.49 10.25
CA LEU A 216 -28.58 33.32 10.36
C LEU A 216 -29.25 34.43 9.55
N LEU A 217 -30.14 34.04 8.63
CA LEU A 217 -30.99 34.96 7.85
C LEU A 217 -32.33 35.14 8.56
#